data_d4e2edae7b5cf85401ea2d37f88eb061
#
_entry.id   d4e2edae7b5cf85401ea2d37f88eb061
#
_cell.length_a   1.000
_cell.length_b   1.000
_cell.length_c   1.000
_cell.angle_alpha   90.00
_cell.angle_beta   90.00
_cell.angle_gamma   90.00
#
_symmetry.space_group_name_H-M   'P 1'
#
loop_
_entity.id
_entity.type
_entity.pdbx_description
1 polymer ?
#
loop_
_entity_poly.entity_id
_entity_poly.type
_entity_poly.pdbx_seq_one_letter_code
_entity_poly.pdbx_strand_id
1 'polypeptide(L)'
;MRTKFINMTKAASFVSIALASLSANADPMAYKTDSGIEFIPTLGVFYEGDDNINKADRGENIESVNIWGVEPALLAKIERNQYRANILYKLSAGFSSDEQNDYDDHTFQFTNFFEFNHRNRLVVDYQFRAQHEEKGEDFTEGQGSLLNEPVEFHRNDVKTNYVFGSEGSKGRLELGVGYRDKTYQNYRDGLPGKPNAKTKYNDFRAPNAHLEFYLRATPRTYWLIGTQQMSTNYLSDNPSVPSKDSYSGFYYTGAQWEVTGKTKGIARLGYQIKDFDNHQRETFNGFSWDIGLEWLPQEHSLITLKTTQAAVSPDQDGDYDLQTRYQLNLKHDWNSYLTTRLGALYQEDDYTGVTRKEDRYALSAGLDYQIKRWVLLQADWRYQDKTSNWQGYSFDQNVWSLSARFSL
;
A
#
# COMPACT_ATOMS: atom_id res chain seq x y z
N MET A 1 -25.67 -18.64 19.82
CA MET A 1 -25.59 -19.00 18.39
C MET A 1 -24.40 -18.27 17.81
N ARG A 2 -23.28 -18.97 17.60
CA ARG A 2 -22.03 -18.37 17.16
C ARG A 2 -22.06 -18.22 15.64
N THR A 3 -22.20 -17.00 15.17
CA THR A 3 -22.10 -16.67 13.75
C THR A 3 -20.63 -16.78 13.36
N LYS A 4 -20.29 -17.77 12.55
CA LYS A 4 -18.97 -17.91 11.95
C LYS A 4 -18.77 -16.77 10.95
N PHE A 5 -17.92 -15.82 11.27
CA PHE A 5 -17.38 -14.89 10.28
C PHE A 5 -16.56 -15.69 9.27
N ILE A 6 -17.10 -15.88 8.10
CA ILE A 6 -16.35 -16.40 6.97
C ILE A 6 -15.51 -15.24 6.44
N ASN A 7 -14.24 -15.26 6.75
CA ASN A 7 -13.25 -14.36 6.17
C ASN A 7 -13.15 -14.61 4.66
N MET A 8 -13.81 -13.75 3.88
CA MET A 8 -13.73 -13.77 2.42
C MET A 8 -12.77 -12.68 1.90
N THR A 9 -11.54 -12.72 2.36
CA THR A 9 -10.42 -11.99 1.75
C THR A 9 -9.52 -12.96 0.99
N LYS A 10 -10.09 -13.74 0.06
CA LYS A 10 -9.34 -14.83 -0.59
C LYS A 10 -9.05 -14.61 -2.06
N ALA A 11 -9.16 -13.42 -2.58
CA ALA A 11 -8.75 -13.14 -3.95
C ALA A 11 -8.51 -11.65 -4.16
N ALA A 12 -7.63 -11.06 -3.36
CA ALA A 12 -7.11 -9.75 -3.71
C ALA A 12 -5.61 -9.81 -3.51
N SER A 13 -4.89 -9.51 -4.56
CA SER A 13 -3.48 -9.17 -4.52
C SER A 13 -3.17 -8.43 -3.23
N PHE A 14 -2.10 -8.81 -2.55
CA PHE A 14 -1.60 -8.16 -1.35
C PHE A 14 -1.25 -6.69 -1.63
N VAL A 15 -2.24 -5.85 -1.74
CA VAL A 15 -2.10 -4.40 -1.76
C VAL A 15 -3.05 -3.85 -0.73
N SER A 16 -2.49 -3.29 0.31
CA SER A 16 -3.08 -2.40 1.30
C SER A 16 -2.96 -2.88 2.74
N ILE A 17 -1.84 -2.57 3.35
CA ILE A 17 -1.65 -2.58 4.81
C ILE A 17 -2.52 -1.48 5.48
N ALA A 18 -3.05 -0.53 4.73
CA ALA A 18 -3.85 0.58 5.25
C ALA A 18 -5.27 0.21 5.73
N LEU A 19 -5.81 -0.97 5.37
CA LEU A 19 -7.14 -1.40 5.86
C LEU A 19 -7.09 -2.20 7.16
N ALA A 20 -5.92 -2.64 7.61
CA ALA A 20 -5.79 -3.40 8.87
C ALA A 20 -6.09 -2.54 10.11
N SER A 21 -6.03 -1.23 10.01
CA SER A 21 -6.31 -0.32 11.13
C SER A 21 -7.81 -0.12 11.41
N LEU A 22 -8.71 -0.53 10.50
CA LEU A 22 -10.16 -0.48 10.75
C LEU A 22 -10.70 -1.75 11.44
N SER A 23 -9.88 -2.78 11.61
CA SER A 23 -10.26 -4.03 12.26
C SER A 23 -9.89 -4.11 13.75
N ALA A 24 -9.62 -3.02 14.42
CA ALA A 24 -9.69 -2.99 15.87
C ALA A 24 -11.14 -3.28 16.27
N ASN A 25 -11.34 -4.23 17.19
CA ASN A 25 -12.61 -4.78 17.66
C ASN A 25 -13.56 -3.77 18.35
N ALA A 26 -13.67 -2.55 17.81
CA ALA A 26 -14.80 -1.72 18.13
C ALA A 26 -15.97 -2.27 17.30
N ASP A 27 -16.98 -2.83 17.94
CA ASP A 27 -18.31 -2.92 17.36
C ASP A 27 -18.90 -1.51 17.41
N PRO A 28 -18.69 -0.67 16.38
CA PRO A 28 -19.25 0.66 16.37
C PRO A 28 -20.77 0.53 16.34
N MET A 29 -21.47 1.42 17.01
CA MET A 29 -22.92 1.49 16.87
C MET A 29 -23.23 2.01 15.47
N ALA A 30 -23.35 1.08 14.52
CA ALA A 30 -23.73 1.43 13.15
C ALA A 30 -25.15 1.98 13.14
N TYR A 31 -25.35 3.15 12.53
CA TYR A 31 -26.70 3.57 12.19
C TYR A 31 -27.21 2.73 11.01
N LYS A 32 -28.22 1.92 11.27
CA LYS A 32 -28.82 1.04 10.27
C LYS A 32 -30.14 1.63 9.74
N THR A 33 -30.20 1.84 8.43
CA THR A 33 -31.44 2.29 7.77
C THR A 33 -32.43 1.14 7.59
N ASP A 34 -33.69 1.47 7.34
CA ASP A 34 -34.73 0.48 7.00
C ASP A 34 -34.38 -0.32 5.74
N SER A 35 -33.62 0.27 4.82
CA SER A 35 -33.09 -0.40 3.63
C SER A 35 -31.94 -1.36 3.91
N GLY A 36 -31.45 -1.42 5.16
CA GLY A 36 -30.36 -2.29 5.60
C GLY A 36 -28.96 -1.80 5.26
N ILE A 37 -28.80 -0.50 4.98
CA ILE A 37 -27.48 0.13 4.84
C ILE A 37 -26.99 0.49 6.24
N GLU A 38 -25.75 0.13 6.55
CA GLU A 38 -25.09 0.45 7.81
C GLU A 38 -24.11 1.60 7.60
N PHE A 39 -24.29 2.71 8.32
CA PHE A 39 -23.36 3.84 8.36
C PHE A 39 -22.55 3.82 9.64
N ILE A 40 -21.23 3.89 9.52
CA ILE A 40 -20.28 3.85 10.61
C ILE A 40 -19.42 5.11 10.53
N PRO A 41 -19.82 6.21 11.20
CA PRO A 41 -18.98 7.39 11.32
C PRO A 41 -17.89 7.15 12.35
N THR A 42 -16.68 7.66 12.07
CA THR A 42 -15.55 7.68 13.01
C THR A 42 -14.90 9.05 13.00
N LEU A 43 -14.35 9.43 14.14
CA LEU A 43 -13.52 10.62 14.29
C LEU A 43 -12.21 10.23 14.98
N GLY A 44 -11.11 10.44 14.31
CA GLY A 44 -9.77 10.36 14.87
C GLY A 44 -9.24 11.75 15.25
N VAL A 45 -8.45 11.82 16.31
CA VAL A 45 -7.56 12.94 16.60
C VAL A 45 -6.18 12.37 16.87
N PHE A 46 -5.14 13.03 16.43
CA PHE A 46 -3.78 12.55 16.61
C PHE A 46 -2.79 13.69 16.90
N TYR A 47 -1.69 13.30 17.50
CA TYR A 47 -0.48 14.09 17.63
C TYR A 47 0.68 13.25 17.14
N GLU A 48 1.54 13.84 16.31
CA GLU A 48 2.72 13.21 15.76
C GLU A 48 3.93 14.11 15.96
N GLY A 49 5.06 13.53 16.34
CA GLY A 49 6.36 14.17 16.38
C GLY A 49 7.30 13.43 15.43
N ASP A 50 7.89 14.16 14.52
CA ASP A 50 8.86 13.68 13.53
C ASP A 50 10.17 14.45 13.71
N ASP A 51 11.28 13.71 13.84
CA ASP A 51 12.60 14.30 14.06
C ASP A 51 13.37 14.62 12.76
N ASN A 52 12.85 14.19 11.58
CA ASN A 52 13.45 14.44 10.27
C ASN A 52 12.39 14.41 9.15
N ILE A 53 11.42 15.36 9.20
CA ILE A 53 10.28 15.41 8.25
C ILE A 53 10.72 15.60 6.78
N ASN A 54 11.85 16.26 6.56
CA ASN A 54 12.38 16.54 5.23
C ASN A 54 13.35 15.47 4.72
N LYS A 55 13.56 14.38 5.50
CA LYS A 55 14.47 13.26 5.17
C LYS A 55 15.84 13.75 4.72
N ALA A 56 16.35 14.77 5.43
CA ALA A 56 17.67 15.33 5.20
C ALA A 56 18.77 14.32 5.55
N ASP A 57 19.90 14.42 4.83
CA ASP A 57 21.07 13.59 5.10
C ASP A 57 21.61 13.84 6.52
N ARG A 58 22.25 12.84 7.07
CA ARG A 58 22.76 12.86 8.45
C ARG A 58 23.66 14.06 8.72
N GLY A 59 23.18 14.92 9.59
CA GLY A 59 23.91 16.10 10.05
C GLY A 59 23.73 17.38 9.23
N GLU A 60 22.85 17.37 8.21
CA GLU A 60 22.59 18.53 7.36
C GLU A 60 21.11 18.92 7.34
N ASN A 61 20.78 20.16 7.78
CA ASN A 61 19.46 20.77 7.61
C ASN A 61 18.25 19.91 8.01
N ILE A 62 18.39 19.14 9.08
CA ILE A 62 17.32 18.28 9.61
C ILE A 62 16.20 19.16 10.17
N GLU A 63 14.98 18.94 9.73
CA GLU A 63 13.77 19.62 10.23
C GLU A 63 12.97 18.66 11.11
N SER A 64 12.76 19.06 12.37
CA SER A 64 11.85 18.36 13.29
C SER A 64 10.54 19.10 13.37
N VAL A 65 9.43 18.36 13.34
CA VAL A 65 8.08 18.96 13.36
C VAL A 65 7.16 18.24 14.33
N ASN A 66 6.19 18.97 14.87
CA ASN A 66 5.05 18.42 15.58
C ASN A 66 3.77 18.72 14.81
N ILE A 67 2.95 17.70 14.60
CA ILE A 67 1.72 17.79 13.82
C ILE A 67 0.53 17.37 14.71
N TRP A 68 -0.51 18.18 14.75
CA TRP A 68 -1.80 17.83 15.31
C TRP A 68 -2.78 17.58 14.19
N GLY A 69 -3.64 16.60 14.32
CA GLY A 69 -4.56 16.35 13.23
C GLY A 69 -5.88 15.73 13.64
N VAL A 70 -6.79 15.75 12.65
CA VAL A 70 -8.12 15.20 12.76
C VAL A 70 -8.41 14.27 11.59
N GLU A 71 -9.08 13.15 11.86
CA GLU A 71 -9.41 12.12 10.87
C GLU A 71 -10.89 11.73 10.90
N PRO A 72 -11.81 12.57 10.41
CA PRO A 72 -13.18 12.14 10.22
C PRO A 72 -13.28 11.11 9.07
N ALA A 73 -14.05 10.05 9.30
CA ALA A 73 -14.34 9.07 8.25
C ALA A 73 -15.78 8.56 8.34
N LEU A 74 -16.32 8.16 7.20
CA LEU A 74 -17.63 7.54 7.08
C LEU A 74 -17.52 6.27 6.25
N LEU A 75 -17.89 5.14 6.84
CA LEU A 75 -18.01 3.86 6.16
C LEU A 75 -19.49 3.49 6.02
N ALA A 76 -19.94 3.32 4.79
CA ALA A 76 -21.25 2.75 4.48
C ALA A 76 -21.10 1.30 4.02
N LYS A 77 -21.84 0.38 4.66
CA LYS A 77 -21.85 -1.06 4.32
C LYS A 77 -23.23 -1.47 3.81
N ILE A 78 -23.22 -2.24 2.74
CA ILE A 78 -24.42 -2.85 2.16
C ILE A 78 -24.17 -4.35 2.09
N GLU A 79 -25.01 -5.14 2.74
CA GLU A 79 -24.95 -6.60 2.68
C GLU A 79 -26.30 -7.16 2.19
N ARG A 80 -26.25 -7.92 1.11
CA ARG A 80 -27.35 -8.66 0.52
C ARG A 80 -26.88 -10.08 0.19
N ASN A 81 -27.76 -11.02 -0.07
CA ASN A 81 -27.41 -12.43 -0.26
C ASN A 81 -26.27 -12.67 -1.27
N GLN A 82 -26.26 -11.93 -2.39
CA GLN A 82 -25.28 -12.09 -3.47
C GLN A 82 -24.48 -10.83 -3.76
N TYR A 83 -24.65 -9.79 -2.94
CA TYR A 83 -24.06 -8.49 -3.17
C TYR A 83 -23.58 -7.89 -1.85
N ARG A 84 -22.34 -7.44 -1.83
CA ARG A 84 -21.76 -6.66 -0.73
C ARG A 84 -21.04 -5.46 -1.29
N ALA A 85 -21.23 -4.30 -0.67
CA ALA A 85 -20.53 -3.09 -1.00
C ALA A 85 -20.06 -2.38 0.25
N ASN A 86 -18.85 -1.83 0.19
CA ASN A 86 -18.30 -0.91 1.17
C ASN A 86 -17.95 0.39 0.46
N ILE A 87 -18.39 1.51 1.02
CA ILE A 87 -18.05 2.85 0.57
C ILE A 87 -17.40 3.56 1.75
N LEU A 88 -16.15 3.94 1.61
CA LEU A 88 -15.39 4.66 2.63
C LEU A 88 -14.99 6.03 2.08
N TYR A 89 -15.24 7.06 2.87
CA TYR A 89 -14.59 8.34 2.73
C TYR A 89 -13.84 8.68 4.01
N LYS A 90 -12.58 9.09 3.88
CA LYS A 90 -11.72 9.54 4.96
C LYS A 90 -11.05 10.84 4.57
N LEU A 91 -11.09 11.83 5.46
CA LEU A 91 -10.22 13.00 5.47
C LEU A 91 -9.16 12.80 6.56
N SER A 92 -7.91 13.18 6.29
CA SER A 92 -6.85 13.31 7.30
C SER A 92 -6.25 14.69 7.15
N ALA A 93 -6.51 15.59 8.10
CA ALA A 93 -5.96 16.94 8.10
C ALA A 93 -4.94 17.07 9.22
N GLY A 94 -3.72 17.47 8.87
CA GLY A 94 -2.61 17.70 9.78
C GLY A 94 -2.23 19.16 9.81
N PHE A 95 -1.98 19.69 11.00
CA PHE A 95 -1.60 21.08 11.27
C PHE A 95 -0.24 21.06 11.97
N SER A 96 0.76 21.51 11.27
CA SER A 96 2.14 21.55 11.76
C SER A 96 2.43 22.82 12.55
N SER A 97 3.46 22.76 13.39
CA SER A 97 3.88 23.91 14.21
C SER A 97 4.45 25.08 13.41
N ASP A 98 4.85 24.84 12.16
CA ASP A 98 5.49 25.82 11.26
C ASP A 98 4.64 26.15 10.02
N GLU A 99 3.43 25.58 9.91
CA GLU A 99 2.49 25.73 8.79
C GLU A 99 3.03 25.22 7.43
N GLN A 100 4.32 24.91 7.31
CA GLN A 100 4.94 24.47 6.07
C GLN A 100 4.75 22.98 5.78
N ASN A 101 4.29 22.22 6.78
CA ASN A 101 4.01 20.80 6.68
C ASN A 101 2.53 20.48 6.93
N ASP A 102 1.66 21.50 6.79
CA ASP A 102 0.21 21.31 6.83
C ASP A 102 -0.26 20.50 5.62
N TYR A 103 -1.27 19.64 5.82
CA TYR A 103 -1.84 18.83 4.75
C TYR A 103 -3.32 18.51 4.98
N ASP A 104 -4.01 18.20 3.88
CA ASP A 104 -5.36 17.65 3.87
C ASP A 104 -5.44 16.48 2.87
N ASP A 105 -5.46 15.29 3.39
CA ASP A 105 -5.52 14.05 2.61
C ASP A 105 -6.93 13.51 2.50
N HIS A 106 -7.41 13.31 1.29
CA HIS A 106 -8.71 12.72 1.01
C HIS A 106 -8.57 11.32 0.44
N THR A 107 -9.27 10.37 1.02
CA THR A 107 -9.38 9.01 0.47
C THR A 107 -10.85 8.66 0.28
N PHE A 108 -11.22 8.31 -0.93
CA PHE A 108 -12.49 7.66 -1.25
C PHE A 108 -12.22 6.25 -1.72
N GLN A 109 -12.92 5.27 -1.15
CA GLN A 109 -12.82 3.87 -1.55
C GLN A 109 -14.19 3.25 -1.71
N PHE A 110 -14.33 2.48 -2.77
CA PHE A 110 -15.52 1.73 -3.10
C PHE A 110 -15.13 0.30 -3.46
N THR A 111 -15.59 -0.67 -2.68
CA THR A 111 -15.39 -2.10 -2.93
C THR A 111 -16.72 -2.78 -3.12
N ASN A 112 -16.89 -3.50 -4.22
CA ASN A 112 -18.05 -4.29 -4.52
C ASN A 112 -17.70 -5.75 -4.68
N PHE A 113 -18.54 -6.61 -4.15
CA PHE A 113 -18.50 -8.03 -4.36
C PHE A 113 -19.85 -8.51 -4.86
N PHE A 114 -19.85 -9.15 -6.03
CA PHE A 114 -21.01 -9.79 -6.64
C PHE A 114 -20.77 -11.30 -6.71
N GLU A 115 -21.70 -12.07 -6.18
CA GLU A 115 -21.76 -13.51 -6.35
C GLU A 115 -22.93 -13.86 -7.26
N PHE A 116 -22.69 -13.94 -8.58
CA PHE A 116 -23.72 -14.30 -9.55
C PHE A 116 -24.26 -15.71 -9.29
N ASN A 117 -23.38 -16.60 -8.89
CA ASN A 117 -23.64 -17.94 -8.39
C ASN A 117 -22.34 -18.49 -7.73
N HIS A 118 -22.41 -19.68 -7.15
CA HIS A 118 -21.28 -20.32 -6.45
C HIS A 118 -20.02 -20.53 -7.31
N ARG A 119 -20.07 -20.35 -8.62
CA ARG A 119 -18.93 -20.47 -9.55
C ARG A 119 -18.46 -19.15 -10.12
N ASN A 120 -19.29 -18.12 -10.10
CA ASN A 120 -19.04 -16.87 -10.79
C ASN A 120 -19.11 -15.71 -9.79
N ARG A 121 -17.99 -15.07 -9.54
CA ARG A 121 -17.85 -13.94 -8.62
C ARG A 121 -17.11 -12.82 -9.30
N LEU A 122 -17.50 -11.58 -8.99
CA LEU A 122 -16.86 -10.37 -9.47
C LEU A 122 -16.54 -9.47 -8.29
N VAL A 123 -15.32 -8.97 -8.23
CA VAL A 123 -14.91 -7.93 -7.30
C VAL A 123 -14.56 -6.69 -8.11
N VAL A 124 -15.06 -5.55 -7.69
CA VAL A 124 -14.70 -4.25 -8.27
C VAL A 124 -14.25 -3.35 -7.13
N ASP A 125 -13.01 -2.91 -7.21
CA ASP A 125 -12.42 -1.96 -6.28
C ASP A 125 -12.10 -0.67 -7.01
N TYR A 126 -12.50 0.46 -6.43
CA TYR A 126 -12.09 1.79 -6.85
C TYR A 126 -11.55 2.55 -5.64
N GLN A 127 -10.42 3.20 -5.82
CA GLN A 127 -9.84 4.09 -4.83
C GLN A 127 -9.39 5.38 -5.50
N PHE A 128 -9.87 6.51 -4.97
CA PHE A 128 -9.36 7.84 -5.25
C PHE A 128 -8.61 8.36 -4.03
N ARG A 129 -7.46 8.98 -4.29
CA ARG A 129 -6.63 9.65 -3.28
C ARG A 129 -6.22 11.01 -3.79
N ALA A 130 -6.52 12.05 -3.04
CA ALA A 130 -5.85 13.33 -3.08
C ALA A 130 -5.01 13.37 -1.81
N GLN A 131 -3.71 13.27 -1.95
CA GLN A 131 -2.78 13.07 -0.82
C GLN A 131 -1.48 13.82 -1.07
N HIS A 132 -0.69 13.94 -0.02
CA HIS A 132 0.66 14.44 -0.10
C HIS A 132 1.69 13.31 -0.02
N GLU A 133 2.89 13.57 -0.53
CA GLU A 133 4.14 12.88 -0.25
C GLU A 133 4.94 13.74 0.74
N GLU A 134 5.51 13.13 1.75
CA GLU A 134 6.40 13.82 2.67
C GLU A 134 7.60 14.42 1.92
N LYS A 135 8.15 15.51 2.43
CA LYS A 135 9.37 16.09 1.86
C LYS A 135 10.50 15.05 1.85
N GLY A 136 11.22 14.96 0.74
CA GLY A 136 12.30 13.97 0.60
C GLY A 136 11.85 12.53 0.31
N GLU A 137 10.60 12.31 -0.07
CA GLU A 137 10.12 11.01 -0.60
C GLU A 137 9.98 11.01 -2.12
N ASP A 138 9.94 9.81 -2.70
CA ASP A 138 9.69 9.54 -4.13
C ASP A 138 10.47 10.52 -5.03
N PHE A 139 9.77 11.37 -5.76
CA PHE A 139 10.38 12.34 -6.69
C PHE A 139 11.31 13.36 -5.99
N THR A 140 11.16 13.59 -4.71
CA THR A 140 11.93 14.60 -3.96
C THR A 140 13.04 14.03 -3.10
N GLU A 141 13.37 12.75 -3.25
CA GLU A 141 14.51 12.12 -2.55
C GLU A 141 15.82 12.94 -2.70
N GLY A 142 16.52 13.16 -1.58
CA GLY A 142 17.71 13.99 -1.52
C GLY A 142 17.47 15.48 -1.77
N GLN A 143 16.21 15.93 -1.81
CA GLN A 143 15.82 17.30 -2.13
C GLN A 143 14.77 17.85 -1.15
N GLY A 144 14.44 17.12 -0.08
CA GLY A 144 13.38 17.49 0.86
C GLY A 144 13.57 18.88 1.48
N SER A 145 14.82 19.26 1.79
CA SER A 145 15.14 20.58 2.35
C SER A 145 14.93 21.76 1.39
N LEU A 146 14.66 21.52 0.10
CA LEU A 146 14.36 22.57 -0.87
C LEU A 146 12.87 22.94 -0.88
N LEU A 147 12.03 22.08 -0.28
CA LEU A 147 10.58 22.21 -0.39
C LEU A 147 10.02 23.12 0.70
N ASN A 148 9.10 24.02 0.31
CA ASN A 148 8.37 24.87 1.24
C ASN A 148 7.09 24.20 1.79
N GLU A 149 6.58 23.19 1.07
CA GLU A 149 5.35 22.45 1.40
C GLU A 149 5.49 20.99 0.92
N PRO A 150 4.70 20.04 1.41
CA PRO A 150 4.67 18.67 0.90
C PRO A 150 4.26 18.61 -0.58
N VAL A 151 4.60 17.51 -1.25
CA VAL A 151 4.26 17.32 -2.66
C VAL A 151 2.85 16.73 -2.77
N GLU A 152 1.95 17.44 -3.41
CA GLU A 152 0.55 17.00 -3.56
C GLU A 152 0.33 16.20 -4.84
N PHE A 153 -0.50 15.17 -4.74
CA PHE A 153 -0.90 14.37 -5.91
C PHE A 153 -2.34 13.86 -5.82
N HIS A 154 -2.91 13.62 -6.99
CA HIS A 154 -4.14 12.85 -7.15
C HIS A 154 -3.82 11.49 -7.75
N ARG A 155 -4.46 10.43 -7.26
CA ARG A 155 -4.31 9.08 -7.78
C ARG A 155 -5.65 8.35 -7.81
N ASN A 156 -5.93 7.71 -8.94
CA ASN A 156 -7.02 6.77 -9.12
C ASN A 156 -6.48 5.36 -9.30
N ASP A 157 -7.05 4.40 -8.60
CA ASP A 157 -6.83 2.97 -8.79
C ASP A 157 -8.20 2.29 -9.02
N VAL A 158 -8.40 1.69 -10.18
CA VAL A 158 -9.55 0.83 -10.49
C VAL A 158 -9.05 -0.58 -10.68
N LYS A 159 -9.69 -1.55 -10.05
CA LYS A 159 -9.40 -2.97 -10.22
C LYS A 159 -10.70 -3.76 -10.33
N THR A 160 -10.76 -4.63 -11.30
CA THR A 160 -11.87 -5.56 -11.48
C THR A 160 -11.29 -6.96 -11.54
N ASN A 161 -11.78 -7.87 -10.72
CA ASN A 161 -11.35 -9.25 -10.68
C ASN A 161 -12.55 -10.20 -10.81
N TYR A 162 -12.54 -11.01 -11.86
CA TYR A 162 -13.55 -12.04 -12.09
C TYR A 162 -12.97 -13.40 -11.74
N VAL A 163 -13.71 -14.15 -10.93
CA VAL A 163 -13.32 -15.49 -10.48
C VAL A 163 -14.32 -16.51 -11.01
N PHE A 164 -13.81 -17.44 -11.81
CA PHE A 164 -14.55 -18.60 -12.28
C PHE A 164 -14.08 -19.87 -11.56
N GLY A 165 -14.98 -20.54 -10.89
CA GLY A 165 -14.73 -21.75 -10.11
C GLY A 165 -15.23 -21.62 -8.68
N SER A 166 -15.91 -22.66 -8.18
CA SER A 166 -16.38 -22.71 -6.79
C SER A 166 -15.22 -22.91 -5.82
N GLU A 167 -15.42 -22.54 -4.56
CA GLU A 167 -14.50 -22.92 -3.49
C GLU A 167 -14.36 -24.43 -3.42
N GLY A 168 -13.11 -24.92 -3.32
CA GLY A 168 -12.82 -26.34 -3.31
C GLY A 168 -12.95 -27.04 -4.65
N SER A 169 -13.22 -26.35 -5.77
CA SER A 169 -13.19 -26.95 -7.12
C SER A 169 -11.80 -27.46 -7.49
N LYS A 170 -11.73 -28.39 -8.46
CA LYS A 170 -10.44 -28.86 -8.99
C LYS A 170 -9.67 -27.77 -9.71
N GLY A 171 -10.37 -26.84 -10.38
CA GLY A 171 -9.78 -25.73 -11.10
C GLY A 171 -10.49 -24.41 -10.78
N ARG A 172 -9.75 -23.32 -10.73
CA ARG A 172 -10.25 -21.96 -10.58
C ARG A 172 -9.47 -21.06 -11.52
N LEU A 173 -10.16 -20.18 -12.22
CA LEU A 173 -9.60 -19.15 -13.09
C LEU A 173 -9.89 -17.78 -12.49
N GLU A 174 -8.89 -16.93 -12.43
CA GLU A 174 -9.01 -15.54 -12.02
C GLU A 174 -8.50 -14.64 -13.15
N LEU A 175 -9.34 -13.71 -13.58
CA LEU A 175 -9.03 -12.71 -14.59
C LEU A 175 -9.24 -11.33 -13.99
N GLY A 176 -8.21 -10.51 -13.99
CA GLY A 176 -8.30 -9.14 -13.53
C GLY A 176 -7.86 -8.14 -14.58
N VAL A 177 -8.52 -6.99 -14.55
CA VAL A 177 -8.11 -5.79 -15.30
C VAL A 177 -8.11 -4.61 -14.33
N GLY A 178 -7.18 -3.71 -14.56
CA GLY A 178 -7.03 -2.54 -13.72
C GLY A 178 -6.53 -1.33 -14.49
N TYR A 179 -6.67 -0.20 -13.84
CA TYR A 179 -6.16 1.07 -14.33
C TYR A 179 -5.70 1.90 -13.15
N ARG A 180 -4.54 2.49 -13.27
CA ARG A 180 -3.99 3.44 -12.31
C ARG A 180 -3.56 4.69 -13.05
N ASP A 181 -3.84 5.84 -12.48
CA ASP A 181 -3.19 7.09 -12.83
C ASP A 181 -2.71 7.83 -11.59
N LYS A 182 -1.67 8.64 -11.75
CA LYS A 182 -1.16 9.56 -10.74
C LYS A 182 -0.82 10.87 -11.42
N THR A 183 -1.25 11.98 -10.85
CA THR A 183 -0.94 13.34 -11.32
C THR A 183 -0.57 14.22 -10.14
N TYR A 184 0.55 14.86 -10.23
CA TYR A 184 1.02 15.82 -9.24
C TYR A 184 0.31 17.17 -9.38
N GLN A 185 0.07 17.85 -8.27
CA GLN A 185 -0.72 19.08 -8.25
C GLN A 185 0.14 20.34 -8.07
N ASN A 186 1.24 20.23 -7.32
CA ASN A 186 2.19 21.33 -7.12
C ASN A 186 3.58 21.02 -7.69
N TYR A 187 4.51 21.97 -7.66
CA TYR A 187 5.86 21.92 -8.22
C TYR A 187 5.95 21.49 -9.70
N ARG A 188 4.89 21.72 -10.45
CA ARG A 188 4.76 21.31 -11.86
C ARG A 188 5.71 22.05 -12.81
N ASP A 189 6.16 23.26 -12.43
CA ASP A 189 7.08 24.08 -13.21
C ASP A 189 8.53 24.05 -12.68
N GLY A 190 8.77 23.32 -11.59
CA GLY A 190 10.09 23.05 -11.01
C GLY A 190 10.09 23.18 -9.49
N LEU A 191 11.07 22.53 -8.85
CA LEU A 191 11.34 22.68 -7.43
C LEU A 191 12.08 24.01 -7.16
N PRO A 192 11.97 24.58 -5.94
CA PRO A 192 12.78 25.74 -5.54
C PRO A 192 14.28 25.46 -5.78
N GLY A 193 14.94 26.37 -6.47
CA GLY A 193 16.35 26.20 -6.84
C GLY A 193 16.66 25.16 -7.93
N LYS A 194 15.69 24.36 -8.37
CA LYS A 194 15.84 23.32 -9.42
C LYS A 194 14.73 23.40 -10.46
N PRO A 195 14.71 24.38 -11.37
CA PRO A 195 13.61 24.61 -12.32
C PRO A 195 13.40 23.47 -13.34
N ASN A 196 14.38 22.58 -13.49
CA ASN A 196 14.27 21.43 -14.39
C ASN A 196 13.66 20.19 -13.69
N ALA A 197 13.63 20.15 -12.37
CA ALA A 197 13.00 19.08 -11.59
C ALA A 197 11.49 19.37 -11.45
N LYS A 198 10.70 18.86 -12.36
CA LYS A 198 9.25 19.15 -12.48
C LYS A 198 8.44 17.90 -12.18
N THR A 199 7.52 17.98 -11.24
CA THR A 199 6.66 16.85 -10.86
C THR A 199 5.82 16.33 -12.02
N LYS A 200 5.39 17.18 -12.96
CA LYS A 200 4.60 16.78 -14.14
C LYS A 200 5.25 15.70 -15.02
N TYR A 201 6.58 15.53 -14.94
CA TYR A 201 7.29 14.48 -15.65
C TYR A 201 7.13 13.09 -15.02
N ASN A 202 6.49 13.03 -13.84
CA ASN A 202 6.11 11.79 -13.15
C ASN A 202 4.59 11.54 -13.14
N ASP A 203 3.81 12.37 -13.84
CA ASP A 203 2.41 12.08 -14.11
C ASP A 203 2.32 10.87 -15.05
N PHE A 204 1.55 9.85 -14.70
CA PHE A 204 1.45 8.65 -15.52
C PHE A 204 0.06 7.99 -15.52
N ARG A 205 -0.15 7.12 -16.48
CA ARG A 205 -1.28 6.19 -16.59
C ARG A 205 -0.74 4.78 -16.76
N ALA A 206 -1.33 3.82 -16.03
CA ALA A 206 -0.87 2.43 -16.03
C ALA A 206 -2.06 1.44 -16.10
N PRO A 207 -2.60 1.14 -17.29
CA PRO A 207 -3.47 0.00 -17.49
C PRO A 207 -2.72 -1.29 -17.17
N ASN A 208 -3.42 -2.23 -16.53
CA ASN A 208 -2.86 -3.52 -16.15
C ASN A 208 -3.89 -4.64 -16.28
N ALA A 209 -3.39 -5.88 -16.41
CA ALA A 209 -4.20 -7.07 -16.45
C ALA A 209 -3.46 -8.23 -15.80
N HIS A 210 -4.19 -9.18 -15.24
CA HIS A 210 -3.62 -10.44 -14.77
C HIS A 210 -4.53 -11.61 -15.09
N LEU A 211 -3.91 -12.77 -15.24
CA LEU A 211 -4.59 -14.04 -15.45
C LEU A 211 -3.90 -15.08 -14.58
N GLU A 212 -4.68 -15.77 -13.73
CA GLU A 212 -4.18 -16.86 -12.90
C GLU A 212 -5.08 -18.09 -13.02
N PHE A 213 -4.48 -19.24 -13.22
CA PHE A 213 -5.15 -20.53 -13.17
C PHE A 213 -4.66 -21.31 -11.96
N TYR A 214 -5.59 -21.79 -11.15
CA TYR A 214 -5.34 -22.59 -9.97
C TYR A 214 -5.81 -24.02 -10.18
N LEU A 215 -4.94 -24.98 -9.91
CA LEU A 215 -5.23 -26.40 -9.94
C LEU A 215 -5.08 -26.99 -8.54
N ARG A 216 -6.13 -27.56 -8.01
CA ARG A 216 -6.11 -28.16 -6.67
C ARG A 216 -5.22 -29.39 -6.63
N ALA A 217 -4.08 -29.31 -5.95
CA ALA A 217 -3.14 -30.42 -5.73
C ALA A 217 -3.54 -31.28 -4.53
N THR A 218 -3.99 -30.63 -3.45
CA THR A 218 -4.53 -31.27 -2.25
C THR A 218 -5.82 -30.57 -1.80
N PRO A 219 -6.56 -31.07 -0.82
CA PRO A 219 -7.75 -30.35 -0.32
C PRO A 219 -7.47 -28.92 0.17
N ARG A 220 -6.20 -28.60 0.47
CA ARG A 220 -5.79 -27.31 1.07
C ARG A 220 -4.67 -26.60 0.31
N THR A 221 -4.26 -27.13 -0.85
CA THR A 221 -3.16 -26.57 -1.65
C THR A 221 -3.56 -26.53 -3.12
N TYR A 222 -3.29 -25.40 -3.74
CA TYR A 222 -3.45 -25.20 -5.17
C TYR A 222 -2.09 -24.89 -5.79
N TRP A 223 -1.78 -25.51 -6.89
CA TRP A 223 -0.78 -25.06 -7.84
C TRP A 223 -1.37 -23.90 -8.62
N LEU A 224 -0.55 -22.93 -8.94
CA LEU A 224 -0.95 -21.79 -9.77
C LEU A 224 0.04 -21.57 -10.90
N ILE A 225 -0.48 -21.09 -12.01
CA ILE A 225 0.28 -20.51 -13.11
C ILE A 225 -0.42 -19.23 -13.52
N GLY A 226 0.34 -18.19 -13.80
CA GLY A 226 -0.26 -16.91 -14.14
C GLY A 226 0.68 -15.94 -14.79
N THR A 227 0.10 -14.80 -15.14
CA THR A 227 0.81 -13.65 -15.67
C THR A 227 0.19 -12.35 -15.19
N GLN A 228 1.02 -11.34 -14.99
CA GLN A 228 0.62 -9.96 -14.74
C GLN A 228 1.27 -9.07 -15.78
N GLN A 229 0.51 -8.15 -16.34
CA GLN A 229 0.93 -7.27 -17.40
C GLN A 229 0.58 -5.82 -17.03
N MET A 230 1.47 -4.88 -17.26
CA MET A 230 1.26 -3.46 -17.00
C MET A 230 1.99 -2.63 -18.04
N SER A 231 1.30 -1.66 -18.63
CA SER A 231 1.92 -0.61 -19.43
C SER A 231 1.91 0.68 -18.63
N THR A 232 3.03 1.37 -18.53
CA THR A 232 3.14 2.67 -17.85
C THR A 232 3.45 3.72 -18.90
N ASN A 233 2.55 4.72 -19.04
CA ASN A 233 2.67 5.79 -20.02
C ASN A 233 2.71 7.12 -19.26
N TYR A 234 3.80 7.86 -19.39
CA TYR A 234 3.97 9.17 -18.78
C TYR A 234 3.27 10.25 -19.61
N LEU A 235 2.64 11.23 -18.95
CA LEU A 235 1.81 12.23 -19.62
C LEU A 235 2.60 13.40 -20.19
N SER A 236 3.85 13.54 -19.76
CA SER A 236 4.74 14.63 -20.19
C SER A 236 6.17 14.12 -20.30
N ASP A 237 6.79 14.34 -21.43
CA ASP A 237 8.20 14.00 -21.62
C ASP A 237 9.12 15.01 -20.93
N ASN A 238 10.14 14.53 -20.26
CA ASN A 238 11.25 15.33 -19.81
C ASN A 238 12.26 15.45 -20.95
N PRO A 239 12.50 16.66 -21.52
CA PRO A 239 13.39 16.80 -22.68
C PRO A 239 14.87 16.50 -22.37
N SER A 240 15.23 16.37 -21.09
CA SER A 240 16.62 16.15 -20.65
C SER A 240 16.97 14.66 -20.49
N VAL A 241 15.99 13.76 -20.49
CA VAL A 241 16.19 12.31 -20.28
C VAL A 241 15.31 11.49 -21.21
N PRO A 242 15.71 10.26 -21.59
CA PRO A 242 14.86 9.36 -22.37
C PRO A 242 13.51 9.07 -21.72
N SER A 243 12.43 8.89 -22.50
CA SER A 243 11.11 8.56 -21.99
C SER A 243 11.15 7.32 -21.07
N LYS A 244 10.35 7.36 -19.99
CA LYS A 244 10.17 6.26 -19.04
C LYS A 244 8.99 5.35 -19.39
N ASP A 245 8.32 5.59 -20.54
CA ASP A 245 7.24 4.74 -21.02
C ASP A 245 7.72 3.31 -21.15
N SER A 246 6.95 2.38 -20.55
CA SER A 246 7.41 1.02 -20.39
C SER A 246 6.29 0.01 -20.31
N TYR A 247 6.62 -1.22 -20.68
CA TYR A 247 5.83 -2.39 -20.48
C TYR A 247 6.50 -3.30 -19.46
N SER A 248 5.72 -3.85 -18.51
CA SER A 248 6.17 -4.83 -17.54
C SER A 248 5.31 -6.08 -17.59
N GLY A 249 5.93 -7.24 -17.77
CA GLY A 249 5.30 -8.54 -17.78
C GLY A 249 5.93 -9.46 -16.73
N PHE A 250 5.13 -10.04 -15.83
CA PHE A 250 5.57 -11.07 -14.88
C PHE A 250 4.86 -12.38 -15.19
N TYR A 251 5.63 -13.43 -15.53
CA TYR A 251 5.19 -14.77 -15.88
C TYR A 251 5.66 -15.73 -14.79
N TYR A 252 4.74 -16.40 -14.12
CA TYR A 252 5.07 -17.15 -12.90
C TYR A 252 4.30 -18.44 -12.76
N THR A 253 4.86 -19.30 -11.95
CA THR A 253 4.19 -20.46 -11.36
C THR A 253 4.31 -20.39 -9.85
N GLY A 254 3.53 -21.19 -9.14
CA GLY A 254 3.60 -21.16 -7.70
C GLY A 254 2.60 -22.04 -6.99
N ALA A 255 2.35 -21.70 -5.75
CA ALA A 255 1.39 -22.41 -4.91
C ALA A 255 0.64 -21.47 -3.97
N GLN A 256 -0.62 -21.80 -3.74
CA GLN A 256 -1.45 -21.21 -2.69
C GLN A 256 -1.83 -22.33 -1.71
N TRP A 257 -1.68 -22.08 -0.43
CA TRP A 257 -2.01 -23.08 0.58
C TRP A 257 -2.73 -22.50 1.78
N GLU A 258 -3.52 -23.35 2.44
CA GLU A 258 -4.14 -23.10 3.75
C GLU A 258 -4.02 -24.40 4.59
N VAL A 259 -2.81 -24.63 5.11
CA VAL A 259 -2.50 -25.84 5.87
C VAL A 259 -2.91 -25.65 7.33
N THR A 260 -3.63 -26.61 7.90
CA THR A 260 -4.03 -26.66 9.33
C THR A 260 -4.96 -25.53 9.84
N GLY A 261 -5.44 -24.61 8.99
CA GLY A 261 -6.20 -23.43 9.43
C GLY A 261 -5.37 -22.36 10.17
N LYS A 262 -4.11 -22.65 10.46
CA LYS A 262 -3.17 -21.75 11.16
C LYS A 262 -2.15 -21.11 10.22
N THR A 263 -1.97 -21.65 9.03
CA THR A 263 -0.97 -21.18 8.07
C THR A 263 -1.60 -21.04 6.71
N LYS A 264 -1.61 -19.82 6.19
CA LYS A 264 -2.04 -19.49 4.84
C LYS A 264 -0.88 -18.83 4.10
N GLY A 265 -0.75 -19.11 2.81
CA GLY A 265 0.28 -18.45 2.04
C GLY A 265 0.06 -18.57 0.56
N ILE A 266 0.79 -17.75 -0.16
CA ILE A 266 0.90 -17.79 -1.61
C ILE A 266 2.34 -17.49 -1.98
N ALA A 267 2.86 -18.26 -2.94
CA ALA A 267 4.17 -18.01 -3.52
C ALA A 267 4.04 -18.00 -5.04
N ARG A 268 4.53 -16.93 -5.65
CA ARG A 268 4.67 -16.76 -7.10
C ARG A 268 6.15 -16.58 -7.40
N LEU A 269 6.70 -17.47 -8.21
CA LEU A 269 8.10 -17.46 -8.63
C LEU A 269 8.13 -17.45 -10.15
N GLY A 270 8.86 -16.55 -10.75
CA GLY A 270 8.80 -16.42 -12.18
C GLY A 270 9.82 -15.50 -12.81
N TYR A 271 9.55 -15.15 -14.03
CA TYR A 271 10.39 -14.32 -14.87
C TYR A 271 9.68 -13.01 -15.16
N GLN A 272 10.33 -11.90 -14.86
CA GLN A 272 9.84 -10.57 -15.16
C GLN A 272 10.63 -9.98 -16.35
N ILE A 273 9.89 -9.33 -17.21
CA ILE A 273 10.41 -8.48 -18.27
C ILE A 273 9.94 -7.05 -17.95
N LYS A 274 10.84 -6.08 -18.01
CA LYS A 274 10.51 -4.65 -18.05
C LYS A 274 11.23 -4.05 -19.21
N ASP A 275 10.46 -3.62 -20.21
CA ASP A 275 10.94 -3.08 -21.49
C ASP A 275 10.49 -1.62 -21.61
N PHE A 276 11.35 -0.77 -22.18
CA PHE A 276 11.10 0.65 -22.38
C PHE A 276 10.92 0.94 -23.87
N ASP A 277 9.98 1.82 -24.17
CA ASP A 277 9.75 2.28 -25.56
C ASP A 277 11.00 2.99 -26.13
N ASN A 278 11.76 3.63 -25.24
CA ASN A 278 13.04 4.25 -25.61
C ASN A 278 14.20 3.27 -25.41
N HIS A 279 14.80 2.80 -26.51
CA HIS A 279 15.91 1.84 -26.52
C HIS A 279 17.23 2.36 -25.93
N GLN A 280 17.31 3.61 -25.48
CA GLN A 280 18.46 4.13 -24.74
C GLN A 280 18.44 3.68 -23.26
N ARG A 281 17.28 3.19 -22.78
CA ARG A 281 17.15 2.64 -21.44
C ARG A 281 17.44 1.14 -21.43
N GLU A 282 18.07 0.68 -20.36
CA GLU A 282 18.32 -0.73 -20.14
C GLU A 282 17.01 -1.47 -19.78
N THR A 283 16.81 -2.63 -20.37
CA THR A 283 15.67 -3.51 -20.07
C THR A 283 16.01 -4.48 -18.95
N PHE A 284 15.03 -4.80 -18.11
CA PHE A 284 15.16 -5.89 -17.15
C PHE A 284 14.58 -7.17 -17.73
N ASN A 285 15.35 -8.24 -17.63
CA ASN A 285 14.94 -9.60 -17.94
C ASN A 285 15.52 -10.53 -16.87
N GLY A 286 14.72 -10.95 -15.90
CA GLY A 286 15.25 -11.67 -14.77
C GLY A 286 14.24 -12.39 -13.91
N PHE A 287 14.75 -13.11 -12.92
CA PHE A 287 13.95 -13.79 -11.91
C PHE A 287 13.32 -12.76 -10.97
N SER A 288 12.04 -12.99 -10.66
CA SER A 288 11.28 -12.16 -9.71
C SER A 288 10.35 -13.05 -8.89
N TRP A 289 9.95 -12.59 -7.72
CA TRP A 289 9.03 -13.31 -6.85
C TRP A 289 8.07 -12.41 -6.10
N ASP A 290 6.94 -12.99 -5.67
CA ASP A 290 5.98 -12.42 -4.74
C ASP A 290 5.50 -13.53 -3.80
N ILE A 291 5.90 -13.47 -2.54
CA ILE A 291 5.62 -14.49 -1.53
C ILE A 291 4.99 -13.83 -0.33
N GLY A 292 3.84 -14.35 0.10
CA GLY A 292 3.14 -13.93 1.30
C GLY A 292 2.78 -15.12 2.18
N LEU A 293 2.98 -14.97 3.49
CA LEU A 293 2.66 -15.96 4.50
C LEU A 293 1.91 -15.31 5.67
N GLU A 294 0.81 -15.91 6.07
CA GLU A 294 0.10 -15.62 7.32
C GLU A 294 0.20 -16.84 8.23
N TRP A 295 0.65 -16.64 9.45
CA TRP A 295 0.77 -17.68 10.45
C TRP A 295 0.11 -17.26 11.76
N LEU A 296 -0.80 -18.10 12.26
CA LEU A 296 -1.46 -17.96 13.55
C LEU A 296 -0.90 -19.01 14.51
N PRO A 297 0.27 -18.77 15.14
CA PRO A 297 0.84 -19.71 16.11
C PRO A 297 -0.11 -19.99 17.26
N GLN A 298 -0.85 -18.97 17.67
CA GLN A 298 -1.92 -19.01 18.67
C GLN A 298 -3.13 -18.23 18.16
N GLU A 299 -4.31 -18.41 18.77
CA GLU A 299 -5.54 -17.73 18.36
C GLU A 299 -5.45 -16.19 18.43
N HIS A 300 -4.59 -15.69 19.30
CA HIS A 300 -4.39 -14.26 19.59
C HIS A 300 -3.14 -13.66 18.93
N SER A 301 -2.42 -14.44 18.11
CA SER A 301 -1.20 -13.98 17.47
C SER A 301 -1.27 -14.18 15.96
N LEU A 302 -1.05 -13.13 15.20
CA LEU A 302 -0.91 -13.18 13.76
C LEU A 302 0.48 -12.69 13.36
N ILE A 303 1.21 -13.54 12.66
CA ILE A 303 2.49 -13.20 12.03
C ILE A 303 2.26 -13.17 10.52
N THR A 304 2.66 -12.08 9.88
CA THR A 304 2.66 -11.96 8.42
C THR A 304 4.07 -11.72 7.91
N LEU A 305 4.48 -12.52 6.93
CA LEU A 305 5.72 -12.34 6.19
C LEU A 305 5.38 -12.05 4.73
N LYS A 306 6.01 -11.03 4.17
CA LYS A 306 5.94 -10.72 2.74
C LYS A 306 7.35 -10.49 2.21
N THR A 307 7.66 -11.08 1.05
CA THR A 307 8.88 -10.76 0.30
C THR A 307 8.57 -10.66 -1.18
N THR A 308 9.17 -9.66 -1.81
CA THR A 308 9.02 -9.40 -3.25
C THR A 308 10.36 -9.03 -3.84
N GLN A 309 10.59 -9.42 -5.09
CA GLN A 309 11.63 -8.83 -5.94
C GLN A 309 11.00 -8.47 -7.28
N ALA A 310 11.19 -7.22 -7.70
CA ALA A 310 10.67 -6.73 -8.97
C ALA A 310 11.48 -5.54 -9.49
N ALA A 311 11.63 -5.46 -10.80
CA ALA A 311 12.11 -4.25 -11.45
C ALA A 311 10.94 -3.26 -11.57
N VAL A 312 11.11 -2.08 -10.98
CA VAL A 312 10.13 -0.99 -10.96
C VAL A 312 10.67 0.23 -11.72
N SER A 313 9.81 1.19 -12.04
CA SER A 313 10.25 2.46 -12.61
C SER A 313 10.76 3.35 -11.49
N PRO A 314 11.96 3.96 -11.62
CA PRO A 314 12.46 4.89 -10.63
C PRO A 314 11.72 6.23 -10.71
N ASP A 315 11.59 6.90 -9.59
CA ASP A 315 10.93 8.20 -9.52
C ASP A 315 11.83 9.33 -10.08
N GLN A 316 13.13 9.21 -9.92
CA GLN A 316 14.12 10.18 -10.39
C GLN A 316 15.04 9.60 -11.48
N ASP A 317 16.24 9.21 -11.08
CA ASP A 317 17.35 8.83 -11.96
C ASP A 317 17.40 7.30 -12.15
N GLY A 318 18.02 6.89 -13.27
CA GLY A 318 18.17 5.50 -13.63
C GLY A 318 17.14 5.00 -14.63
N ASP A 319 17.36 3.78 -15.11
CA ASP A 319 16.49 3.14 -16.08
C ASP A 319 15.40 2.33 -15.35
N TYR A 320 15.81 1.41 -14.49
CA TYR A 320 14.91 0.74 -13.56
C TYR A 320 15.60 0.58 -12.20
N ASP A 321 14.79 0.37 -11.18
CA ASP A 321 15.20 -0.02 -9.84
C ASP A 321 14.82 -1.50 -9.62
N LEU A 322 15.83 -2.36 -9.37
CA LEU A 322 15.59 -3.73 -8.94
C LEU A 322 15.40 -3.75 -7.43
N GLN A 323 14.15 -3.70 -7.04
CA GLN A 323 13.74 -3.61 -5.64
C GLN A 323 13.53 -4.98 -5.03
N THR A 324 14.27 -5.30 -3.96
CA THR A 324 14.07 -6.49 -3.14
C THR A 324 13.59 -6.07 -1.75
N ARG A 325 12.42 -6.57 -1.34
CA ARG A 325 11.78 -6.19 -0.08
C ARG A 325 11.44 -7.41 0.77
N TYR A 326 11.71 -7.29 2.08
CA TYR A 326 11.32 -8.24 3.11
C TYR A 326 10.55 -7.49 4.20
N GLN A 327 9.37 -7.99 4.55
CA GLN A 327 8.53 -7.38 5.55
C GLN A 327 7.99 -8.44 6.50
N LEU A 328 8.12 -8.20 7.80
CA LEU A 328 7.62 -9.03 8.89
C LEU A 328 6.71 -8.18 9.78
N ASN A 329 5.50 -8.65 10.07
CA ASN A 329 4.62 -8.01 11.04
C ASN A 329 4.12 -9.05 12.03
N LEU A 330 4.01 -8.64 13.28
CA LEU A 330 3.40 -9.37 14.37
C LEU A 330 2.27 -8.52 14.96
N LYS A 331 1.08 -9.10 15.09
CA LYS A 331 -0.02 -8.59 15.88
C LYS A 331 -0.31 -9.59 16.99
N HIS A 332 -0.37 -9.12 18.23
CA HIS A 332 -0.71 -9.95 19.39
C HIS A 332 -1.79 -9.30 20.24
N ASP A 333 -2.93 -9.97 20.35
CA ASP A 333 -4.04 -9.55 21.19
C ASP A 333 -3.87 -10.17 22.59
N TRP A 334 -3.38 -9.39 23.57
CA TRP A 334 -3.19 -9.83 24.95
C TRP A 334 -4.53 -10.17 25.64
N ASN A 335 -5.54 -9.42 25.27
CA ASN A 335 -6.91 -9.58 25.73
C ASN A 335 -7.86 -8.78 24.82
N SER A 336 -9.13 -8.63 25.18
CA SER A 336 -10.14 -7.94 24.36
C SER A 336 -9.94 -6.43 24.24
N TYR A 337 -9.02 -5.82 24.98
CA TYR A 337 -8.80 -4.37 25.00
C TYR A 337 -7.35 -3.95 24.77
N LEU A 338 -6.39 -4.87 24.75
CA LEU A 338 -4.97 -4.56 24.55
C LEU A 338 -4.37 -5.39 23.43
N THR A 339 -3.85 -4.70 22.40
CA THR A 339 -3.16 -5.29 21.26
C THR A 339 -1.79 -4.64 21.07
N THR A 340 -0.77 -5.44 20.81
CA THR A 340 0.56 -4.98 20.41
C THR A 340 0.78 -5.28 18.93
N ARG A 341 1.38 -4.33 18.21
CA ARG A 341 1.80 -4.45 16.80
C ARG A 341 3.28 -4.20 16.70
N LEU A 342 4.01 -5.11 16.05
CA LEU A 342 5.43 -4.95 15.74
C LEU A 342 5.62 -5.15 14.24
N GLY A 343 6.51 -4.36 13.65
CA GLY A 343 6.86 -4.46 12.24
C GLY A 343 8.35 -4.31 12.01
N ALA A 344 8.86 -5.00 11.01
CA ALA A 344 10.22 -4.84 10.51
C ALA A 344 10.19 -4.92 8.97
N LEU A 345 10.93 -4.05 8.32
CA LEU A 345 11.12 -4.00 6.88
C LEU A 345 12.60 -3.87 6.58
N TYR A 346 13.06 -4.62 5.58
CA TYR A 346 14.31 -4.42 4.88
C TYR A 346 14.05 -4.32 3.40
N GLN A 347 14.63 -3.34 2.74
CA GLN A 347 14.53 -3.13 1.31
C GLN A 347 15.91 -2.80 0.76
N GLU A 348 16.25 -3.44 -0.34
CA GLU A 348 17.44 -3.17 -1.15
C GLU A 348 16.97 -2.67 -2.52
N ASP A 349 17.53 -1.54 -2.96
CA ASP A 349 17.25 -0.90 -4.23
C ASP A 349 18.55 -0.80 -5.04
N ASP A 350 18.60 -1.45 -6.21
CA ASP A 350 19.74 -1.45 -7.13
C ASP A 350 19.32 -0.78 -8.45
N TYR A 351 19.74 0.46 -8.63
CA TYR A 351 19.37 1.27 -9.79
C TYR A 351 20.25 0.97 -10.99
N THR A 352 19.65 0.68 -12.12
CA THR A 352 20.34 0.46 -13.39
C THR A 352 20.39 1.75 -14.21
N GLY A 353 21.40 1.90 -15.07
CA GLY A 353 21.66 3.14 -15.81
C GLY A 353 22.41 4.20 -15.00
N VAL A 354 22.51 4.02 -13.69
CA VAL A 354 23.27 4.85 -12.76
C VAL A 354 23.98 3.96 -11.72
N THR A 355 24.89 4.52 -10.93
CA THR A 355 25.63 3.74 -9.90
C THR A 355 24.98 3.77 -8.52
N ARG A 356 23.71 4.18 -8.42
CA ARG A 356 22.99 4.34 -7.16
C ARG A 356 22.57 2.98 -6.60
N LYS A 357 22.84 2.77 -5.29
CA LYS A 357 22.41 1.61 -4.51
C LYS A 357 21.98 2.07 -3.13
N GLU A 358 20.89 1.49 -2.65
CA GLU A 358 20.30 1.88 -1.37
C GLU A 358 19.85 0.68 -0.56
N ASP A 359 20.04 0.79 0.75
CA ASP A 359 19.50 -0.10 1.76
C ASP A 359 18.57 0.70 2.68
N ARG A 360 17.36 0.19 2.92
CA ARG A 360 16.39 0.79 3.84
C ARG A 360 15.98 -0.22 4.90
N TYR A 361 16.07 0.19 6.15
CA TYR A 361 15.55 -0.53 7.30
C TYR A 361 14.43 0.26 7.92
N ALA A 362 13.32 -0.39 8.30
CA ALA A 362 12.30 0.26 9.09
C ALA A 362 11.83 -0.69 10.20
N LEU A 363 11.64 -0.13 11.39
CA LEU A 363 11.07 -0.80 12.55
C LEU A 363 9.83 -0.04 12.97
N SER A 364 8.82 -0.75 13.45
CA SER A 364 7.64 -0.13 14.05
C SER A 364 7.16 -0.90 15.27
N ALA A 365 6.64 -0.16 16.24
CA ALA A 365 5.98 -0.69 17.42
C ALA A 365 4.71 0.12 17.67
N GLY A 366 3.60 -0.57 17.91
CA GLY A 366 2.31 0.04 18.18
C GLY A 366 1.60 -0.66 19.33
N LEU A 367 0.84 0.12 20.09
CA LEU A 367 0.00 -0.33 21.19
C LEU A 367 -1.41 0.22 20.98
N ASP A 368 -2.41 -0.66 20.93
CA ASP A 368 -3.81 -0.33 20.83
C ASP A 368 -4.50 -0.64 22.16
N TYR A 369 -5.18 0.35 22.74
CA TYR A 369 -5.92 0.18 23.98
C TYR A 369 -7.38 0.59 23.80
N GLN A 370 -8.28 -0.39 23.82
CA GLN A 370 -9.72 -0.21 23.69
C GLN A 370 -10.35 0.14 25.05
N ILE A 371 -10.52 1.44 25.35
CA ILE A 371 -11.10 1.91 26.62
C ILE A 371 -12.59 1.55 26.72
N LYS A 372 -13.31 1.80 25.64
CA LYS A 372 -14.75 1.54 25.46
C LYS A 372 -14.97 0.99 24.06
N ARG A 373 -16.13 0.39 23.79
CA ARG A 373 -16.46 -0.08 22.43
C ARG A 373 -16.34 1.01 21.35
N TRP A 374 -16.50 2.27 21.75
CA TRP A 374 -16.48 3.44 20.88
C TRP A 374 -15.22 4.33 21.03
N VAL A 375 -14.24 3.95 21.91
CA VAL A 375 -12.99 4.71 22.12
C VAL A 375 -11.79 3.78 22.06
N LEU A 376 -10.94 4.01 21.09
CA LEU A 376 -9.65 3.36 20.92
C LEU A 376 -8.52 4.39 21.08
N LEU A 377 -7.56 4.13 21.96
CA LEU A 377 -6.30 4.86 22.04
C LEU A 377 -5.22 4.06 21.34
N GLN A 378 -4.32 4.76 20.63
CA GLN A 378 -3.18 4.14 19.97
C GLN A 378 -1.92 4.96 20.25
N ALA A 379 -0.83 4.26 20.48
CA ALA A 379 0.52 4.83 20.56
C ALA A 379 1.40 4.08 19.56
N ASP A 380 2.05 4.79 18.68
CA ASP A 380 2.87 4.24 17.63
C ASP A 380 4.26 4.87 17.63
N TRP A 381 5.25 4.08 17.28
CA TRP A 381 6.61 4.49 17.01
C TRP A 381 7.07 3.84 15.70
N ARG A 382 7.74 4.62 14.87
CA ARG A 382 8.39 4.18 13.63
C ARG A 382 9.80 4.72 13.58
N TYR A 383 10.75 3.87 13.27
CA TYR A 383 12.12 4.23 12.94
C TYR A 383 12.41 3.82 11.51
N GLN A 384 13.04 4.68 10.75
CA GLN A 384 13.57 4.38 9.41
C GLN A 384 15.06 4.77 9.37
N ASP A 385 15.84 3.97 8.67
CA ASP A 385 17.23 4.24 8.30
C ASP A 385 17.39 3.89 6.83
N LYS A 386 17.81 4.84 6.04
CA LYS A 386 18.14 4.68 4.63
C LYS A 386 19.59 5.04 4.43
N THR A 387 20.36 4.13 3.82
CA THR A 387 21.73 4.33 3.42
C THR A 387 21.84 4.29 1.90
N SER A 388 22.45 5.28 1.31
CA SER A 388 22.74 5.40 -0.11
C SER A 388 24.22 5.61 -0.36
N ASN A 389 24.74 5.10 -1.48
CA ASN A 389 26.09 5.46 -1.95
C ASN A 389 26.13 6.83 -2.66
N TRP A 390 24.98 7.49 -2.81
CA TRP A 390 24.88 8.87 -3.28
C TRP A 390 24.74 9.82 -2.10
N GLN A 391 25.52 10.92 -2.14
CA GLN A 391 25.46 11.96 -1.11
C GLN A 391 24.08 12.66 -1.14
N GLY A 392 23.51 12.94 0.03
CA GLY A 392 22.23 13.62 0.18
C GLY A 392 21.02 12.69 0.17
N TYR A 393 21.21 11.36 -0.01
CA TYR A 393 20.12 10.37 -0.10
C TYR A 393 20.01 9.48 1.14
N SER A 394 20.96 9.59 2.07
CA SER A 394 20.93 8.82 3.32
C SER A 394 20.24 9.62 4.42
N PHE A 395 19.38 8.97 5.18
CA PHE A 395 18.74 9.61 6.33
C PHE A 395 18.37 8.59 7.41
N ASP A 396 18.15 9.08 8.62
CA ASP A 396 17.44 8.37 9.66
C ASP A 396 16.29 9.25 10.19
N GLN A 397 15.22 8.60 10.65
CA GLN A 397 13.98 9.28 11.06
C GLN A 397 13.30 8.48 12.16
N ASN A 398 12.85 9.18 13.22
CA ASN A 398 11.95 8.64 14.22
C ASN A 398 10.64 9.42 14.19
N VAL A 399 9.54 8.68 14.13
CA VAL A 399 8.19 9.23 14.22
C VAL A 399 7.46 8.60 15.38
N TRP A 400 6.90 9.45 16.26
CA TRP A 400 6.07 9.05 17.37
C TRP A 400 4.67 9.61 17.19
N SER A 401 3.66 8.78 17.36
CA SER A 401 2.30 9.27 17.31
C SER A 401 1.44 8.76 18.45
N LEU A 402 0.52 9.60 18.88
CA LEU A 402 -0.55 9.28 19.83
C LEU A 402 -1.87 9.63 19.19
N SER A 403 -2.82 8.71 19.18
CA SER A 403 -4.13 8.98 18.62
C SER A 403 -5.27 8.45 19.47
N ALA A 404 -6.42 9.10 19.35
CA ALA A 404 -7.68 8.64 19.90
C ALA A 404 -8.71 8.57 18.78
N ARG A 405 -9.34 7.42 18.62
CA ARG A 405 -10.39 7.21 17.64
C ARG A 405 -11.72 6.96 18.33
N PHE A 406 -12.72 7.70 17.89
CA PHE A 406 -14.10 7.61 18.35
C PHE A 406 -14.95 7.03 17.22
N SER A 407 -15.77 6.04 17.55
CA SER A 407 -16.73 5.40 16.65
C SER A 407 -18.10 5.53 17.27
N LEU A 408 -19.00 6.26 16.61
CA LEU A 408 -20.36 6.51 17.08
C LEU A 408 -21.30 5.36 16.69
#